data_fdc138ebd9e3eea84b27280984e8b326
#
_entry.id   fdc138ebd9e3eea84b27280984e8b326
#
_cell.length_a   1.000
_cell.length_b   1.000
_cell.length_c   1.000
_cell.angle_alpha   90.00
_cell.angle_beta   90.00
_cell.angle_gamma   90.00
#
_symmetry.space_group_name_H-M   'P 1'
#
loop_
_entity.id
_entity.type
_entity.pdbx_description
1 polymer ?
#
loop_
_entity_poly.entity_id
_entity_poly.type
_entity_poly.pdbx_seq_one_letter_code
_entity_poly.pdbx_strand_id
1 'polypeptide(L)'
;MVPAGATAADPPTLVDVRAAHYPGYDRLVFEFEGGRPTAAKVRWATDLRLDPSHRAAHVQGSAFLKVRFRNAVAHTTEPPAVSTFGPTRRAFDLPNIAHVALLGDYGGEVSLGVGLMKRTRILKTIELSAPSRFVVHVATSFPKGTVKVFFVDEPALSEGESEYVVPVKRKVPKGRRAEAALQRLYAGPTKAELDRGLRFLPSGTRGFRNLWVNDRGVARVTLKGPCDSGGAAQGTVANQVMPTLRSRPAIEWVKIYDRLGDTLQPWGRRDSIPACLEP
;
A
#
# COMPACT_ATOMS: atom_id res chain seq x y z
N MET A 1 -13.95 -54.28 10.54
CA MET A 1 -13.76 -52.95 11.19
C MET A 1 -13.02 -52.08 10.24
N VAL A 2 -13.70 -51.12 9.60
CA VAL A 2 -13.07 -50.12 8.74
C VAL A 2 -12.56 -49.02 9.68
N PRO A 3 -11.29 -48.61 9.65
CA PRO A 3 -10.84 -47.49 10.47
C PRO A 3 -11.59 -46.25 10.04
N ALA A 4 -12.17 -45.55 11.01
CA ALA A 4 -12.78 -44.24 10.78
C ALA A 4 -11.69 -43.33 10.18
N GLY A 5 -11.96 -42.84 8.97
CA GLY A 5 -11.04 -41.93 8.30
C GLY A 5 -10.78 -40.70 9.18
N ALA A 6 -9.51 -40.43 9.43
CA ALA A 6 -9.11 -39.21 10.10
C ALA A 6 -9.69 -38.03 9.30
N THR A 7 -10.60 -37.27 9.89
CA THR A 7 -11.06 -35.99 9.33
C THR A 7 -9.81 -35.13 9.16
N ALA A 8 -9.54 -34.67 7.94
CA ALA A 8 -8.45 -33.74 7.70
C ALA A 8 -8.68 -32.53 8.60
N ALA A 9 -7.69 -32.19 9.42
CA ALA A 9 -7.78 -30.99 10.24
C ALA A 9 -7.92 -29.76 9.33
N ASP A 10 -8.75 -28.80 9.74
CA ASP A 10 -8.95 -27.56 9.00
C ASP A 10 -7.61 -26.86 8.76
N PRO A 11 -7.42 -26.26 7.59
CA PRO A 11 -6.18 -25.55 7.30
C PRO A 11 -5.99 -24.35 8.22
N PRO A 12 -4.75 -24.06 8.65
CA PRO A 12 -4.45 -22.88 9.45
C PRO A 12 -4.97 -21.60 8.79
N THR A 13 -5.60 -20.75 9.59
CA THR A 13 -6.22 -19.51 9.15
C THR A 13 -5.32 -18.31 9.48
N LEU A 14 -4.98 -17.50 8.49
CA LEU A 14 -4.28 -16.24 8.70
C LEU A 14 -5.21 -15.25 9.40
N VAL A 15 -4.92 -14.88 10.64
CA VAL A 15 -5.78 -14.01 11.46
C VAL A 15 -5.23 -12.60 11.70
N ASP A 16 -3.92 -12.40 11.51
CA ASP A 16 -3.33 -11.07 11.60
C ASP A 16 -2.08 -10.89 10.76
N VAL A 17 -1.92 -9.65 10.26
CA VAL A 17 -0.71 -9.18 9.58
C VAL A 17 -0.30 -7.86 10.22
N ARG A 18 0.81 -7.84 10.94
CA ARG A 18 1.31 -6.64 11.61
C ARG A 18 2.79 -6.43 11.37
N ALA A 19 3.22 -5.20 11.51
CA ALA A 19 4.62 -4.85 11.36
C ALA A 19 5.06 -3.79 12.35
N ALA A 20 6.34 -3.83 12.75
CA ALA A 20 6.97 -2.89 13.66
C ALA A 20 8.41 -2.59 13.26
N HIS A 21 8.90 -1.40 13.62
CA HIS A 21 10.29 -1.01 13.43
C HIS A 21 11.14 -1.33 14.66
N TYR A 22 12.31 -1.89 14.42
CA TYR A 22 13.36 -2.12 15.41
C TYR A 22 14.68 -1.49 14.94
N PRO A 23 15.65 -1.25 15.82
CA PRO A 23 16.96 -0.78 15.40
C PRO A 23 17.56 -1.67 14.31
N GLY A 24 17.73 -1.11 13.10
CA GLY A 24 18.34 -1.80 11.97
C GLY A 24 17.40 -2.60 11.07
N TYR A 25 16.13 -2.85 11.45
CA TYR A 25 15.21 -3.62 10.62
C TYR A 25 13.74 -3.30 10.88
N ASP A 26 12.90 -3.60 9.90
CA ASP A 26 11.46 -3.71 10.06
C ASP A 26 11.09 -5.19 10.19
N ARG A 27 10.18 -5.49 11.12
CA ARG A 27 9.67 -6.83 11.39
C ARG A 27 8.24 -6.95 10.90
N LEU A 28 7.98 -7.89 10.01
CA LEU A 28 6.65 -8.24 9.53
C LEU A 28 6.25 -9.59 10.14
N VAL A 29 5.03 -9.69 10.65
CA VAL A 29 4.49 -10.88 11.32
C VAL A 29 3.19 -11.28 10.65
N PHE A 30 3.08 -12.53 10.30
CA PHE A 30 1.85 -13.21 9.89
C PHE A 30 1.47 -14.19 10.99
N GLU A 31 0.28 -14.05 11.55
CA GLU A 31 -0.21 -14.89 12.66
C GLU A 31 -1.31 -15.81 12.17
N PHE A 32 -1.25 -17.07 12.62
CA PHE A 32 -2.19 -18.11 12.22
C PHE A 32 -2.85 -18.74 13.44
N GLU A 33 -4.13 -19.09 13.29
CA GLU A 33 -4.89 -19.96 14.18
C GLU A 33 -5.14 -21.33 13.54
N GLY A 34 -5.49 -22.32 14.34
CA GLY A 34 -5.72 -23.68 13.86
C GLY A 34 -4.47 -24.44 13.47
N GLY A 35 -3.28 -23.91 13.76
CA GLY A 35 -2.03 -24.60 13.46
C GLY A 35 -1.03 -23.76 12.68
N ARG A 36 -0.15 -24.44 11.94
CA ARG A 36 0.93 -23.83 11.18
C ARG A 36 0.84 -24.24 9.71
N PRO A 37 1.01 -23.31 8.75
CA PRO A 37 1.14 -23.63 7.34
C PRO A 37 2.23 -24.70 7.11
N THR A 38 2.01 -25.62 6.17
CA THR A 38 2.99 -26.69 5.87
C THR A 38 4.25 -26.17 5.22
N ALA A 39 4.18 -25.00 4.57
CA ALA A 39 5.35 -24.31 4.03
C ALA A 39 5.11 -22.80 3.98
N ALA A 40 6.16 -22.03 4.26
CA ALA A 40 6.21 -20.60 4.10
C ALA A 40 7.42 -20.20 3.23
N LYS A 41 7.21 -19.36 2.21
CA LYS A 41 8.28 -18.90 1.32
C LYS A 41 8.21 -17.40 1.13
N VAL A 42 9.37 -16.74 1.22
CA VAL A 42 9.55 -15.32 0.89
C VAL A 42 10.50 -15.21 -0.29
N ARG A 43 10.08 -14.46 -1.31
CA ARG A 43 10.90 -14.24 -2.52
C ARG A 43 10.82 -12.79 -2.96
N TRP A 44 11.90 -12.29 -3.53
CA TRP A 44 11.89 -11.05 -4.28
C TRP A 44 11.03 -11.22 -5.53
N ALA A 45 10.26 -10.19 -5.86
CA ALA A 45 9.47 -10.12 -7.08
C ALA A 45 9.75 -8.82 -7.82
N THR A 46 9.68 -8.84 -9.15
CA THR A 46 9.78 -7.65 -10.01
C THR A 46 8.42 -6.99 -10.17
N ASP A 47 7.36 -7.79 -10.21
CA ASP A 47 5.97 -7.37 -10.20
C ASP A 47 5.15 -8.30 -9.27
N LEU A 48 3.98 -7.82 -8.87
CA LEU A 48 3.04 -8.58 -8.07
C LEU A 48 1.70 -8.66 -8.80
N ARG A 49 1.17 -9.87 -8.89
CA ARG A 49 -0.08 -10.18 -9.58
C ARG A 49 -1.05 -10.85 -8.64
N LEU A 50 -2.33 -10.59 -8.86
CA LEU A 50 -3.42 -11.23 -8.15
C LEU A 50 -3.59 -12.66 -8.66
N ASP A 51 -3.71 -13.62 -7.76
CA ASP A 51 -4.02 -15.01 -8.06
C ASP A 51 -5.55 -15.23 -7.89
N PRO A 52 -6.25 -15.91 -8.81
CA PRO A 52 -5.79 -16.50 -10.06
C PRO A 52 -5.84 -15.57 -11.28
N SER A 53 -6.31 -14.32 -11.13
CA SER A 53 -6.63 -13.43 -12.28
C SER A 53 -5.41 -12.91 -13.05
N HIS A 54 -4.20 -13.04 -12.51
CA HIS A 54 -2.95 -12.53 -13.06
C HIS A 54 -2.93 -11.01 -13.32
N ARG A 55 -3.94 -10.26 -12.87
CA ARG A 55 -3.96 -8.79 -12.96
C ARG A 55 -2.94 -8.18 -12.00
N ALA A 56 -2.43 -6.99 -12.32
CA ALA A 56 -1.50 -6.27 -11.46
C ALA A 56 -2.12 -6.00 -10.07
N ALA A 57 -1.39 -6.28 -9.00
CA ALA A 57 -1.88 -6.14 -7.63
C ALA A 57 -1.76 -4.72 -7.08
N HIS A 58 -1.09 -3.80 -7.78
CA HIS A 58 -0.91 -2.40 -7.41
C HIS A 58 -0.39 -2.18 -5.98
N VAL A 59 0.52 -3.05 -5.53
CA VAL A 59 1.25 -2.87 -4.27
C VAL A 59 2.21 -1.70 -4.42
N GLN A 60 2.28 -0.83 -3.42
CA GLN A 60 3.10 0.38 -3.46
C GLN A 60 4.48 0.15 -2.86
N GLY A 61 5.52 0.63 -3.54
CA GLY A 61 6.91 0.49 -3.12
C GLY A 61 7.88 0.54 -4.30
N SER A 62 9.18 0.63 -3.98
CA SER A 62 10.28 0.59 -4.96
C SER A 62 10.87 -0.82 -5.13
N ALA A 63 10.49 -1.75 -4.27
CA ALA A 63 10.86 -3.17 -4.34
C ALA A 63 9.76 -4.02 -3.72
N PHE A 64 9.69 -5.29 -4.11
CA PHE A 64 8.59 -6.15 -3.71
C PHE A 64 9.07 -7.51 -3.21
N LEU A 65 8.36 -8.03 -2.18
CA LEU A 65 8.44 -9.42 -1.78
C LEU A 65 7.09 -10.09 -2.04
N LYS A 66 7.10 -11.33 -2.52
CA LYS A 66 5.95 -12.24 -2.49
C LYS A 66 6.16 -13.23 -1.35
N VAL A 67 5.18 -13.29 -0.45
CA VAL A 67 5.11 -14.26 0.66
C VAL A 67 4.02 -15.26 0.32
N ARG A 68 4.30 -16.54 0.45
CA ARG A 68 3.35 -17.62 0.15
C ARG A 68 3.32 -18.63 1.29
N PHE A 69 2.11 -19.01 1.66
CA PHE A 69 1.83 -20.05 2.66
C PHE A 69 1.06 -21.17 1.98
N ARG A 70 1.46 -22.43 2.23
CA ARG A 70 0.74 -23.61 1.76
C ARG A 70 -0.01 -24.26 2.90
N ASN A 71 -1.12 -24.89 2.55
CA ASN A 71 -2.09 -25.42 3.51
C ASN A 71 -2.50 -24.33 4.50
N ALA A 72 -3.05 -23.23 3.97
CA ALA A 72 -3.51 -22.09 4.75
C ALA A 72 -4.67 -21.40 4.02
N VAL A 73 -5.52 -20.73 4.78
CA VAL A 73 -6.61 -19.88 4.30
C VAL A 73 -6.54 -18.51 4.97
N ALA A 74 -7.19 -17.52 4.37
CA ALA A 74 -7.27 -16.14 4.89
C ALA A 74 -8.71 -15.58 4.80
N HIS A 75 -9.69 -16.48 4.73
CA HIS A 75 -11.12 -16.14 4.66
C HIS A 75 -11.93 -17.07 5.58
N THR A 76 -13.14 -16.62 5.92
CA THR A 76 -14.10 -17.43 6.67
C THR A 76 -14.66 -18.54 5.78
N THR A 77 -14.99 -19.68 6.39
CA THR A 77 -15.60 -20.83 5.68
C THR A 77 -17.08 -20.59 5.33
N GLU A 78 -17.76 -19.75 6.08
CA GLU A 78 -19.18 -19.43 5.86
C GLU A 78 -19.37 -18.31 4.84
N PRO A 79 -20.35 -18.42 3.93
CA PRO A 79 -20.71 -17.35 3.01
C PRO A 79 -21.42 -16.17 3.71
N PRO A 80 -21.15 -14.91 3.28
CA PRO A 80 -20.11 -14.54 2.32
C PRO A 80 -18.71 -14.66 2.90
N ALA A 81 -17.78 -15.27 2.15
CA ALA A 81 -16.40 -15.38 2.59
C ALA A 81 -15.75 -14.02 2.78
N VAL A 82 -15.33 -13.71 4.00
CA VAL A 82 -14.67 -12.45 4.36
C VAL A 82 -13.24 -12.70 4.82
N SER A 83 -12.38 -11.70 4.66
CA SER A 83 -10.99 -11.77 5.12
C SER A 83 -10.93 -11.92 6.63
N THR A 84 -10.20 -12.91 7.12
CA THR A 84 -10.03 -13.21 8.55
C THR A 84 -9.00 -12.33 9.24
N PHE A 85 -8.11 -11.68 8.50
CA PHE A 85 -7.08 -10.79 9.05
C PHE A 85 -7.41 -9.29 8.87
N GLY A 86 -8.67 -8.96 8.52
CA GLY A 86 -9.16 -7.60 8.30
C GLY A 86 -8.89 -7.08 6.89
N PRO A 87 -8.58 -5.80 6.69
CA PRO A 87 -8.41 -5.24 5.36
C PRO A 87 -7.35 -5.99 4.56
N THR A 88 -7.71 -6.40 3.32
CA THR A 88 -6.79 -7.12 2.41
C THR A 88 -5.63 -6.27 1.92
N ARG A 89 -5.64 -4.97 2.20
CA ARG A 89 -4.57 -4.01 1.91
C ARG A 89 -4.30 -3.21 3.17
N ARG A 90 -3.01 -3.14 3.57
CA ARG A 90 -2.58 -2.42 4.77
C ARG A 90 -1.37 -1.57 4.49
N ALA A 91 -1.43 -0.30 4.89
CA ALA A 91 -0.29 0.60 4.91
C ALA A 91 0.42 0.56 6.27
N PHE A 92 1.74 0.76 6.23
CA PHE A 92 2.58 0.83 7.43
C PHE A 92 3.46 2.09 7.39
N ASP A 93 3.57 2.81 8.51
CA ASP A 93 4.53 3.90 8.66
C ASP A 93 5.87 3.39 9.22
N LEU A 94 6.51 2.50 8.47
CA LEU A 94 7.83 1.96 8.81
C LEU A 94 8.88 2.42 7.80
N PRO A 95 10.17 2.50 8.17
CA PRO A 95 11.21 2.99 7.28
C PRO A 95 11.27 2.27 5.92
N ASN A 96 11.05 0.96 5.89
CA ASN A 96 11.14 0.17 4.67
C ASN A 96 9.81 -0.49 4.27
N ILE A 97 9.13 -1.18 5.18
CA ILE A 97 7.84 -1.80 4.86
C ILE A 97 6.76 -0.71 4.76
N ALA A 98 6.20 -0.53 3.58
CA ALA A 98 5.20 0.49 3.30
C ALA A 98 3.79 -0.05 3.15
N HIS A 99 3.66 -1.23 2.53
CA HIS A 99 2.38 -1.74 2.10
C HIS A 99 2.38 -3.26 2.09
N VAL A 100 1.29 -3.88 2.52
CA VAL A 100 1.02 -5.31 2.36
C VAL A 100 -0.35 -5.46 1.71
N ALA A 101 -0.47 -6.37 0.75
CA ALA A 101 -1.74 -6.69 0.12
C ALA A 101 -1.88 -8.19 -0.10
N LEU A 102 -3.10 -8.71 0.09
CA LEU A 102 -3.46 -10.06 -0.31
C LEU A 102 -3.39 -10.16 -1.84
N LEU A 103 -2.68 -11.15 -2.34
CA LEU A 103 -2.58 -11.44 -3.76
C LEU A 103 -3.52 -12.56 -4.18
N GLY A 104 -3.72 -13.54 -3.31
CA GLY A 104 -4.61 -14.66 -3.54
C GLY A 104 -4.79 -15.50 -2.29
N ASP A 105 -5.95 -16.13 -2.23
CA ASP A 105 -6.37 -17.06 -1.19
C ASP A 105 -7.25 -18.10 -1.87
N TYR A 106 -6.60 -19.15 -2.41
CA TYR A 106 -7.26 -20.16 -3.20
C TYR A 106 -6.49 -21.49 -3.18
N GLY A 107 -7.21 -22.62 -3.19
CA GLY A 107 -6.61 -23.95 -3.27
C GLY A 107 -5.68 -24.29 -2.10
N GLY A 108 -5.96 -23.78 -0.91
CA GLY A 108 -5.11 -23.98 0.27
C GLY A 108 -3.79 -23.22 0.20
N GLU A 109 -3.71 -22.20 -0.64
CA GLU A 109 -2.54 -21.33 -0.73
C GLU A 109 -2.94 -19.88 -0.47
N VAL A 110 -2.29 -19.24 0.50
CA VAL A 110 -2.39 -17.80 0.77
C VAL A 110 -1.13 -17.11 0.24
N SER A 111 -1.28 -16.10 -0.60
CA SER A 111 -0.16 -15.30 -1.09
C SER A 111 -0.36 -13.80 -0.80
N LEU A 112 0.71 -13.14 -0.32
CA LEU A 112 0.72 -11.72 0.00
C LEU A 112 1.88 -11.02 -0.72
N GLY A 113 1.62 -9.78 -1.13
CA GLY A 113 2.62 -8.87 -1.66
C GLY A 113 3.05 -7.86 -0.61
N VAL A 114 4.35 -7.67 -0.46
CA VAL A 114 4.94 -6.68 0.44
C VAL A 114 5.67 -5.64 -0.38
N GLY A 115 5.25 -4.39 -0.25
CA GLY A 115 5.89 -3.23 -0.86
C GLY A 115 6.91 -2.61 0.08
N LEU A 116 8.12 -2.48 -0.41
CA LEU A 116 9.27 -1.92 0.31
C LEU A 116 9.69 -0.59 -0.31
N MET A 117 10.07 0.36 0.50
CA MET A 117 10.58 1.66 0.06
C MET A 117 11.98 1.57 -0.56
N LYS A 118 12.71 0.50 -0.23
CA LYS A 118 14.04 0.21 -0.79
C LYS A 118 14.30 -1.29 -0.80
N ARG A 119 14.94 -1.80 -1.86
CA ARG A 119 15.46 -3.17 -1.89
C ARG A 119 16.65 -3.27 -0.93
N THR A 120 16.50 -4.09 0.12
CA THR A 120 17.52 -4.36 1.13
C THR A 120 17.58 -5.85 1.41
N ARG A 121 18.42 -6.29 2.34
CA ARG A 121 18.51 -7.71 2.69
C ARG A 121 17.30 -8.14 3.54
N ILE A 122 16.79 -9.34 3.27
CA ILE A 122 16.01 -10.11 4.23
C ILE A 122 17.03 -10.67 5.23
N LEU A 123 16.94 -10.24 6.48
CA LEU A 123 17.93 -10.62 7.51
C LEU A 123 17.68 -12.05 8.00
N LYS A 124 16.42 -12.37 8.24
CA LYS A 124 15.98 -13.71 8.63
C LYS A 124 14.49 -13.89 8.49
N THR A 125 14.06 -15.14 8.43
CA THR A 125 12.70 -15.59 8.64
C THR A 125 12.66 -16.47 9.89
N ILE A 126 11.57 -16.40 10.66
CA ILE A 126 11.42 -17.14 11.91
C ILE A 126 10.02 -17.73 11.93
N GLU A 127 9.91 -18.99 12.30
CA GLU A 127 8.65 -19.66 12.60
C GLU A 127 8.52 -19.81 14.12
N LEU A 128 7.35 -19.44 14.65
CA LEU A 128 7.01 -19.54 16.07
C LEU A 128 5.74 -20.36 16.20
N SER A 129 5.59 -21.14 17.26
CA SER A 129 4.53 -22.14 17.40
C SER A 129 3.43 -21.80 18.40
N ALA A 130 3.64 -20.85 19.30
CA ALA A 130 2.64 -20.51 20.31
C ALA A 130 2.57 -18.99 20.56
N PRO A 131 1.64 -18.24 19.93
CA PRO A 131 0.81 -18.63 18.79
C PRO A 131 1.61 -18.88 17.52
N SER A 132 1.00 -19.56 16.54
CA SER A 132 1.66 -19.84 15.26
C SER A 132 1.92 -18.56 14.47
N ARG A 133 3.19 -18.26 14.19
CA ARG A 133 3.60 -17.04 13.49
C ARG A 133 4.73 -17.28 12.52
N PHE A 134 4.63 -16.66 11.36
CA PHE A 134 5.74 -16.52 10.43
C PHE A 134 6.23 -15.08 10.45
N VAL A 135 7.51 -14.88 10.68
CA VAL A 135 8.11 -13.56 10.88
C VAL A 135 9.20 -13.31 9.83
N VAL A 136 9.19 -12.12 9.25
CA VAL A 136 10.21 -11.67 8.27
C VAL A 136 10.88 -10.41 8.79
N HIS A 137 12.20 -10.40 8.87
CA HIS A 137 13.00 -9.21 9.20
C HIS A 137 13.64 -8.65 7.93
N VAL A 138 13.33 -7.38 7.64
CA VAL A 138 13.85 -6.66 6.46
C VAL A 138 14.76 -5.53 6.94
N ALA A 139 15.99 -5.49 6.46
CA ALA A 139 16.98 -4.47 6.88
C ALA A 139 16.50 -3.04 6.55
N THR A 140 16.82 -2.10 7.46
CA THR A 140 16.59 -0.65 7.29
C THR A 140 17.89 0.14 7.37
N SER A 141 19.02 -0.50 7.04
CA SER A 141 20.38 0.09 7.05
C SER A 141 20.58 1.00 5.84
N PHE A 142 19.86 2.13 5.81
CA PHE A 142 19.99 3.19 4.81
C PHE A 142 19.69 4.56 5.44
N PRO A 143 20.25 5.66 4.88
CA PRO A 143 19.92 7.01 5.31
C PRO A 143 18.42 7.29 5.15
N LYS A 144 17.79 7.78 6.21
CA LYS A 144 16.36 8.06 6.28
C LYS A 144 16.09 9.56 6.19
N GLY A 145 14.96 9.91 5.61
CA GLY A 145 14.37 11.23 5.60
C GLY A 145 12.90 11.18 5.93
N THR A 146 12.26 12.34 6.00
CA THR A 146 10.82 12.44 6.25
C THR A 146 10.17 13.16 5.07
N VAL A 147 8.97 12.73 4.72
CA VAL A 147 8.06 13.40 3.77
C VAL A 147 6.73 13.65 4.45
N LYS A 148 6.00 14.66 3.98
CA LYS A 148 4.58 14.84 4.30
C LYS A 148 3.75 14.18 3.20
N VAL A 149 2.69 13.51 3.61
CA VAL A 149 1.67 12.90 2.74
C VAL A 149 0.33 13.43 3.21
N PHE A 150 -0.55 13.75 2.29
CA PHE A 150 -1.81 14.40 2.61
C PHE A 150 -2.98 13.48 2.35
N PHE A 151 -3.78 13.23 3.38
CA PHE A 151 -5.01 12.44 3.30
C PHE A 151 -6.23 13.30 3.57
N VAL A 152 -7.37 12.86 3.09
CA VAL A 152 -8.66 13.49 3.36
C VAL A 152 -9.08 13.14 4.79
N ASP A 153 -9.44 14.15 5.54
CA ASP A 153 -10.17 14.03 6.79
C ASP A 153 -11.65 13.92 6.44
N GLU A 154 -12.21 12.72 6.53
CA GLU A 154 -13.57 12.41 6.08
C GLU A 154 -14.64 13.17 6.91
N PRO A 155 -14.54 13.26 8.24
CA PRO A 155 -15.38 14.14 9.05
C PRO A 155 -15.37 15.59 8.54
N ALA A 156 -14.22 16.23 8.45
CA ALA A 156 -14.09 17.62 8.02
C ALA A 156 -14.65 17.85 6.60
N LEU A 157 -14.40 16.92 5.67
CA LEU A 157 -14.99 16.96 4.33
C LEU A 157 -16.52 16.88 4.37
N SER A 158 -17.06 16.00 5.21
CA SER A 158 -18.52 15.80 5.35
C SER A 158 -19.22 17.02 5.98
N GLU A 159 -18.51 17.75 6.84
CA GLU A 159 -18.96 18.98 7.47
C GLU A 159 -18.79 20.22 6.57
N GLY A 160 -18.17 20.04 5.40
CA GLY A 160 -17.96 21.12 4.43
C GLY A 160 -16.81 22.06 4.81
N GLU A 161 -15.90 21.62 5.68
CA GLU A 161 -14.73 22.42 6.05
C GLU A 161 -13.79 22.64 4.86
N SER A 162 -13.17 23.82 4.78
CA SER A 162 -12.23 24.16 3.72
C SER A 162 -10.89 23.43 3.84
N GLU A 163 -10.48 23.07 5.07
CA GLU A 163 -9.21 22.41 5.40
C GLU A 163 -9.40 20.91 5.71
N TYR A 164 -10.01 20.19 4.78
CA TYR A 164 -10.28 18.75 4.91
C TYR A 164 -9.13 17.86 4.44
N VAL A 165 -7.99 18.39 4.00
CA VAL A 165 -6.83 17.61 3.55
C VAL A 165 -5.66 17.83 4.49
N VAL A 166 -5.34 16.84 5.30
CA VAL A 166 -4.41 16.98 6.42
C VAL A 166 -3.10 16.22 6.20
N PRO A 167 -1.95 16.80 6.64
CA PRO A 167 -0.66 16.17 6.48
C PRO A 167 -0.36 15.11 7.55
N VAL A 168 0.20 13.99 7.13
CA VAL A 168 0.87 13.04 7.98
C VAL A 168 2.34 12.89 7.61
N LYS A 169 3.20 12.59 8.57
CA LYS A 169 4.62 12.37 8.32
C LYS A 169 4.88 10.91 7.99
N ARG A 170 5.81 10.63 7.05
CA ARG A 170 6.27 9.29 6.70
C ARG A 170 7.80 9.23 6.65
N LYS A 171 8.38 8.21 7.26
CA LYS A 171 9.80 7.90 7.09
C LYS A 171 10.03 7.26 5.73
N VAL A 172 11.05 7.71 5.01
CA VAL A 172 11.42 7.22 3.68
C VAL A 172 12.94 7.19 3.52
N PRO A 173 13.49 6.40 2.59
CA PRO A 173 14.91 6.52 2.22
C PRO A 173 15.23 7.93 1.71
N LYS A 174 16.44 8.44 2.02
CA LYS A 174 16.94 9.66 1.36
C LYS A 174 17.07 9.43 -0.14
N GLY A 175 16.88 10.48 -0.94
CA GLY A 175 16.94 10.42 -2.40
C GLY A 175 15.62 10.85 -3.03
N ARG A 176 14.97 10.00 -3.79
CA ARG A 176 13.73 10.27 -4.56
C ARG A 176 12.50 10.55 -3.65
N ARG A 177 12.56 11.62 -2.88
CA ARG A 177 11.54 11.89 -1.84
C ARG A 177 10.16 12.19 -2.40
N ALA A 178 10.05 12.84 -3.56
CA ALA A 178 8.76 13.09 -4.20
C ALA A 178 8.09 11.79 -4.63
N GLU A 179 8.86 10.88 -5.26
CA GLU A 179 8.38 9.55 -5.62
C GLU A 179 7.97 8.73 -4.37
N ALA A 180 8.82 8.76 -3.34
CA ALA A 180 8.54 8.09 -2.08
C ALA A 180 7.28 8.64 -1.38
N ALA A 181 7.02 9.94 -1.45
CA ALA A 181 5.81 10.55 -0.92
C ALA A 181 4.56 10.04 -1.64
N LEU A 182 4.59 9.98 -2.97
CA LEU A 182 3.46 9.43 -3.73
C LEU A 182 3.28 7.91 -3.51
N GLN A 183 4.36 7.14 -3.37
CA GLN A 183 4.25 5.73 -3.01
C GLN A 183 3.55 5.55 -1.65
N ARG A 184 3.87 6.42 -0.68
CA ARG A 184 3.23 6.43 0.64
C ARG A 184 1.77 6.90 0.56
N LEU A 185 1.47 7.87 -0.29
CA LEU A 185 0.09 8.30 -0.54
C LEU A 185 -0.76 7.15 -1.09
N TYR A 186 -0.30 6.49 -2.14
CA TYR A 186 -1.01 5.38 -2.77
C TYR A 186 -1.01 4.08 -1.94
N ALA A 187 -0.12 3.95 -0.96
CA ALA A 187 -0.22 2.89 0.05
C ALA A 187 -1.43 3.12 0.98
N GLY A 188 -1.83 4.37 1.16
CA GLY A 188 -2.97 4.78 1.97
C GLY A 188 -2.62 5.11 3.43
N PRO A 189 -3.65 5.46 4.22
CA PRO A 189 -3.54 5.66 5.65
C PRO A 189 -3.22 4.34 6.37
N THR A 190 -2.50 4.45 7.48
CA THR A 190 -2.31 3.34 8.44
C THR A 190 -3.63 3.04 9.15
N LYS A 191 -3.71 1.87 9.84
CA LYS A 191 -4.91 1.53 10.61
C LYS A 191 -5.29 2.65 11.60
N ALA A 192 -4.31 3.15 12.37
CA ALA A 192 -4.56 4.22 13.34
C ALA A 192 -5.03 5.54 12.71
N GLU A 193 -4.67 5.81 11.47
CA GLU A 193 -5.14 6.97 10.72
C GLU A 193 -6.55 6.74 10.15
N LEU A 194 -6.84 5.54 9.66
CA LEU A 194 -8.19 5.13 9.27
C LEU A 194 -9.17 5.24 10.44
N ASP A 195 -8.76 4.78 11.62
CA ASP A 195 -9.57 4.83 12.85
C ASP A 195 -9.87 6.29 13.29
N ARG A 196 -9.04 7.26 12.86
CA ARG A 196 -9.25 8.71 13.07
C ARG A 196 -10.03 9.39 11.95
N GLY A 197 -10.52 8.66 10.97
CA GLY A 197 -11.28 9.21 9.85
C GLY A 197 -10.45 9.61 8.63
N LEU A 198 -9.13 9.39 8.60
CA LEU A 198 -8.34 9.72 7.42
C LEU A 198 -8.58 8.73 6.31
N ARG A 199 -8.75 9.23 5.07
CA ARG A 199 -9.01 8.43 3.88
C ARG A 199 -8.09 8.81 2.73
N PHE A 200 -7.73 7.84 1.93
CA PHE A 200 -7.18 8.05 0.60
C PHE A 200 -8.28 7.86 -0.43
N LEU A 201 -8.56 8.90 -1.20
CA LEU A 201 -9.57 8.89 -2.27
C LEU A 201 -8.85 8.72 -3.61
N PRO A 202 -8.85 7.52 -4.19
CA PRO A 202 -8.05 7.22 -5.37
C PRO A 202 -8.65 7.74 -6.69
N SER A 203 -9.93 8.15 -6.72
CA SER A 203 -10.63 8.59 -7.95
C SER A 203 -10.43 7.59 -9.11
N GLY A 204 -10.58 6.29 -8.83
CA GLY A 204 -10.34 5.19 -9.77
C GLY A 204 -8.87 4.88 -10.05
N THR A 205 -7.94 5.76 -9.71
CA THR A 205 -6.51 5.58 -10.00
C THR A 205 -5.87 4.51 -9.11
N ARG A 206 -4.78 3.89 -9.61
CA ARG A 206 -4.14 2.74 -8.95
C ARG A 206 -2.66 2.96 -8.68
N GLY A 207 -2.16 4.18 -8.89
CA GLY A 207 -0.77 4.56 -8.75
C GLY A 207 -0.38 5.64 -9.73
N PHE A 208 0.91 5.81 -9.91
CA PHE A 208 1.48 6.84 -10.78
C PHE A 208 2.69 6.30 -11.56
N ARG A 209 3.13 7.07 -12.54
CA ARG A 209 4.35 6.86 -13.32
C ARG A 209 4.91 8.19 -13.79
N ASN A 210 6.12 8.18 -14.35
CA ASN A 210 6.75 9.33 -15.01
C ASN A 210 6.76 10.60 -14.13
N LEU A 211 7.03 10.45 -12.81
CA LEU A 211 7.22 11.60 -11.95
C LEU A 211 8.60 12.21 -12.22
N TRP A 212 8.61 13.46 -12.62
CA TRP A 212 9.83 14.27 -12.72
C TRP A 212 9.57 15.72 -12.34
N VAL A 213 10.59 16.38 -11.85
CA VAL A 213 10.55 17.79 -11.44
C VAL A 213 11.63 18.52 -12.23
N ASN A 214 11.25 19.59 -12.90
CA ASN A 214 12.22 20.40 -13.62
C ASN A 214 12.90 21.43 -12.69
N ASP A 215 13.89 22.12 -13.23
CA ASP A 215 14.65 23.21 -12.57
C ASP A 215 13.81 24.43 -12.20
N ARG A 216 12.63 24.57 -12.80
CA ARG A 216 11.67 25.66 -12.55
C ARG A 216 10.60 25.32 -11.51
N GLY A 217 10.79 24.23 -10.75
CA GLY A 217 9.87 23.81 -9.69
C GLY A 217 8.55 23.23 -10.17
N VAL A 218 8.45 22.80 -11.43
CA VAL A 218 7.23 22.14 -11.95
C VAL A 218 7.37 20.62 -11.86
N ALA A 219 6.58 20.01 -11.02
CA ALA A 219 6.42 18.55 -10.96
C ALA A 219 5.39 18.09 -12.00
N ARG A 220 5.71 17.02 -12.73
CA ARG A 220 4.80 16.34 -13.65
C ARG A 220 4.66 14.89 -13.26
N VAL A 221 3.42 14.41 -13.19
CA VAL A 221 3.12 13.02 -12.80
C VAL A 221 1.97 12.48 -13.62
N THR A 222 2.11 11.26 -14.14
CA THR A 222 1.05 10.57 -14.88
C THR A 222 0.38 9.54 -13.96
N LEU A 223 -0.94 9.58 -13.88
CA LEU A 223 -1.74 8.61 -13.11
C LEU A 223 -1.78 7.25 -13.83
N LYS A 224 -1.92 6.18 -13.09
CA LYS A 224 -2.17 4.82 -13.59
C LYS A 224 -3.60 4.40 -13.30
N GLY A 225 -4.21 3.71 -14.26
CA GLY A 225 -5.59 3.25 -14.15
C GLY A 225 -6.60 4.30 -14.66
N PRO A 226 -7.88 3.99 -14.58
CA PRO A 226 -8.93 4.97 -14.88
C PRO A 226 -8.87 6.13 -13.89
N CYS A 227 -9.42 7.28 -14.30
CA CYS A 227 -9.56 8.40 -13.41
C CYS A 227 -10.98 8.96 -13.56
N ASP A 228 -11.61 9.24 -12.42
CA ASP A 228 -12.99 9.65 -12.34
C ASP A 228 -13.19 10.49 -11.06
N SER A 229 -13.73 11.69 -11.19
CA SER A 229 -14.08 12.54 -10.05
C SER A 229 -15.32 12.04 -9.32
N GLY A 230 -16.14 11.19 -9.96
CA GLY A 230 -17.45 10.78 -9.45
C GLY A 230 -18.46 11.95 -9.39
N GLY A 231 -18.21 13.05 -10.16
CA GLY A 231 -18.99 14.28 -10.10
C GLY A 231 -18.69 15.16 -8.88
N ALA A 232 -17.65 14.85 -8.11
CA ALA A 232 -17.25 15.61 -6.92
C ALA A 232 -16.08 16.55 -7.22
N ALA A 233 -16.29 17.85 -7.04
CA ALA A 233 -15.22 18.86 -7.10
C ALA A 233 -14.19 18.71 -5.98
N GLN A 234 -14.65 18.22 -4.85
CA GLN A 234 -13.89 18.03 -3.63
C GLN A 234 -13.61 16.54 -3.39
N GLY A 235 -12.50 16.22 -2.75
CA GLY A 235 -12.20 14.85 -2.38
C GLY A 235 -11.66 13.97 -3.53
N THR A 236 -11.01 14.53 -4.55
CA THR A 236 -10.35 13.74 -5.59
C THR A 236 -8.91 13.38 -5.21
N VAL A 237 -8.28 12.50 -5.98
CA VAL A 237 -6.87 12.20 -5.82
C VAL A 237 -5.97 13.42 -6.03
N ALA A 238 -6.40 14.40 -6.85
CA ALA A 238 -5.64 15.63 -7.09
C ALA A 238 -5.47 16.46 -5.81
N ASN A 239 -6.52 16.55 -4.99
CA ASN A 239 -6.49 17.28 -3.70
C ASN A 239 -5.47 16.70 -2.72
N GLN A 240 -5.04 15.46 -2.91
CA GLN A 240 -4.07 14.78 -2.07
C GLN A 240 -2.66 14.76 -2.72
N VAL A 241 -2.58 14.54 -4.04
CA VAL A 241 -1.32 14.51 -4.79
C VAL A 241 -0.63 15.88 -4.80
N MET A 242 -1.39 16.95 -5.06
CA MET A 242 -0.83 18.31 -5.14
C MET A 242 -0.14 18.75 -3.85
N PRO A 243 -0.79 18.78 -2.69
CA PRO A 243 -0.14 19.20 -1.45
C PRO A 243 0.96 18.22 -1.01
N THR A 244 0.83 16.92 -1.32
CA THR A 244 1.88 15.94 -1.07
C THR A 244 3.15 16.30 -1.82
N LEU A 245 3.08 16.64 -3.11
CA LEU A 245 4.23 17.05 -3.91
C LEU A 245 4.74 18.44 -3.50
N ARG A 246 3.87 19.42 -3.32
CA ARG A 246 4.23 20.79 -2.89
C ARG A 246 4.82 20.86 -1.48
N SER A 247 4.61 19.85 -0.65
CA SER A 247 5.33 19.75 0.63
C SER A 247 6.85 19.68 0.47
N ARG A 248 7.35 19.53 -0.76
CA ARG A 248 8.78 19.56 -1.12
C ARG A 248 9.17 20.99 -1.56
N PRO A 249 10.16 21.64 -0.91
CA PRO A 249 10.53 23.03 -1.22
C PRO A 249 10.91 23.27 -2.69
N ALA A 250 11.38 22.25 -3.39
CA ALA A 250 11.74 22.32 -4.80
C ALA A 250 10.53 22.24 -5.75
N ILE A 251 9.29 22.07 -5.24
CA ILE A 251 8.08 21.94 -6.06
C ILE A 251 7.12 23.07 -5.74
N GLU A 252 6.93 23.95 -6.71
CA GLU A 252 6.01 25.09 -6.65
C GLU A 252 4.70 24.76 -7.38
N TRP A 253 4.80 24.08 -8.53
CA TRP A 253 3.67 23.77 -9.40
C TRP A 253 3.57 22.27 -9.66
N VAL A 254 2.33 21.75 -9.77
CA VAL A 254 2.07 20.34 -10.00
C VAL A 254 1.15 20.18 -11.22
N LYS A 255 1.60 19.37 -12.18
CA LYS A 255 0.79 18.96 -13.33
C LYS A 255 0.51 17.48 -13.23
N ILE A 256 -0.76 17.15 -13.04
CA ILE A 256 -1.25 15.77 -13.02
C ILE A 256 -1.80 15.45 -14.41
N TYR A 257 -1.34 14.34 -14.97
CA TYR A 257 -1.78 13.80 -16.25
C TYR A 257 -2.57 12.51 -16.00
N ASP A 258 -3.58 12.27 -16.80
CA ASP A 258 -4.30 11.00 -16.81
C ASP A 258 -3.44 9.86 -17.40
N ARG A 259 -4.02 8.67 -17.54
CA ARG A 259 -3.31 7.51 -18.11
C ARG A 259 -2.95 7.66 -19.60
N LEU A 260 -3.60 8.55 -20.32
CA LEU A 260 -3.36 8.83 -21.74
C LEU A 260 -2.29 9.91 -21.93
N GLY A 261 -2.00 10.68 -20.88
CA GLY A 261 -1.02 11.77 -20.90
C GLY A 261 -1.68 13.13 -21.10
N ASP A 262 -2.96 13.26 -20.80
CA ASP A 262 -3.73 14.49 -20.94
C ASP A 262 -3.84 15.23 -19.62
N THR A 263 -3.80 16.56 -19.67
CA THR A 263 -4.04 17.51 -18.59
C THR A 263 -4.56 18.82 -19.19
N LEU A 264 -5.38 19.56 -18.48
CA LEU A 264 -6.05 20.74 -19.00
C LEU A 264 -5.07 21.84 -19.45
N GLN A 265 -3.99 22.05 -18.69
CA GLN A 265 -3.01 23.09 -18.98
C GLN A 265 -1.58 22.52 -18.96
N PRO A 266 -1.11 21.89 -20.04
CA PRO A 266 0.19 21.22 -20.08
C PRO A 266 1.38 22.20 -20.00
N TRP A 267 1.18 23.47 -20.38
CA TRP A 267 2.24 24.47 -20.49
C TRP A 267 2.26 25.47 -19.33
N GLY A 268 3.39 26.15 -19.18
CA GLY A 268 3.56 27.23 -18.21
C GLY A 268 3.75 26.77 -16.76
N ARG A 269 3.97 27.76 -15.89
CA ARG A 269 4.18 27.61 -14.43
C ARG A 269 2.83 27.81 -13.72
N ARG A 270 2.02 26.79 -13.70
CA ARG A 270 0.73 26.72 -13.01
C ARG A 270 0.35 25.27 -12.76
N ASP A 271 -0.54 25.05 -11.83
CA ASP A 271 -1.11 23.72 -11.61
C ASP A 271 -2.00 23.30 -12.76
N SER A 272 -2.16 21.98 -12.90
CA SER A 272 -3.10 21.41 -13.84
C SER A 272 -3.52 20.02 -13.41
N ILE A 273 -4.78 19.69 -13.64
CA ILE A 273 -5.36 18.36 -13.46
C ILE A 273 -5.95 17.88 -14.80
N PRO A 274 -6.12 16.59 -15.02
CA PRO A 274 -6.84 16.09 -16.18
C PRO A 274 -8.36 16.30 -16.02
N ALA A 275 -9.07 16.42 -17.14
CA ALA A 275 -10.52 16.65 -17.15
C ALA A 275 -11.32 15.60 -16.36
N CYS A 276 -10.84 14.35 -16.32
CA CYS A 276 -11.47 13.28 -15.53
C CYS A 276 -11.46 13.49 -14.00
N LEU A 277 -10.71 14.47 -13.49
CA LEU A 277 -10.70 14.86 -12.08
C LEU A 277 -11.38 16.19 -11.82
N GLU A 278 -11.90 16.86 -12.86
CA GLU A 278 -12.81 17.98 -12.68
C GLU A 278 -14.21 17.51 -12.29
N PRO A 279 -14.99 18.33 -11.58
CA PRO A 279 -16.35 18.01 -11.19
C PRO A 279 -17.30 17.85 -12.37
#